data_a16ff0c3e6d1597e78e2af4705a3a97d
#
_entry.id   a16ff0c3e6d1597e78e2af4705a3a97d
#
_cell.length_a   1.000
_cell.length_b   1.000
_cell.length_c   1.000
_cell.angle_alpha   90.00
_cell.angle_beta   90.00
_cell.angle_gamma   90.00
#
_symmetry.space_group_name_H-M   'P 1'
#
loop_
_entity.id
_entity.type
_entity.pdbx_description
1 polymer ?
#
loop_
_entity_poly.entity_id
_entity_poly.type
_entity_poly.pdbx_seq_one_letter_code
_entity_poly.pdbx_strand_id
1 'polypeptide(L)'
;MLTVFLSGGMTGLTREEMTEWREWVKIHAKFYPMRIISMPDYFIDGAEWYNEDKEGFVFDTNWVKKSDVIIACLNSPQSVGTAQEVMLAYEYGKPIIMIASKDKWENEINPWLKHEATTVFFFEDYDNEDDLYGDVVDYAAMYG
;
A
#
# COMPACT_ATOMS: atom_id res chain seq x y z
N MET A 1 16.30 -10.72 -0.21
CA MET A 1 15.41 -9.92 -1.06
C MET A 1 14.37 -9.25 -0.18
N LEU A 2 14.20 -7.95 -0.33
CA LEU A 2 13.21 -7.17 0.41
C LEU A 2 11.81 -7.49 -0.11
N THR A 3 10.87 -7.79 0.79
CA THR A 3 9.46 -8.00 0.42
C THR A 3 8.64 -6.79 0.86
N VAL A 4 7.94 -6.19 -0.08
CA VAL A 4 7.13 -4.98 0.13
C VAL A 4 5.66 -5.29 -0.15
N PHE A 5 4.79 -5.05 0.83
CA PHE A 5 3.35 -5.22 0.68
C PHE A 5 2.70 -3.87 0.35
N LEU A 6 1.84 -3.88 -0.66
CA LEU A 6 1.11 -2.68 -1.09
C LEU A 6 -0.29 -2.72 -0.53
N SER A 7 -0.62 -1.77 0.35
CA SER A 7 -1.94 -1.62 0.97
C SER A 7 -2.65 -0.39 0.41
N GLY A 8 -3.90 -0.55 0.03
CA GLY A 8 -4.70 0.56 -0.51
C GLY A 8 -6.14 0.14 -0.70
N GLY A 9 -7.05 1.11 -0.85
CA GLY A 9 -8.46 0.85 -1.04
C GLY A 9 -8.74 0.03 -2.28
N MET A 10 -9.70 -0.90 -2.17
CA MET A 10 -10.13 -1.73 -3.28
C MET A 10 -11.66 -1.71 -3.44
N THR A 11 -12.40 -1.85 -2.33
CA THR A 11 -13.85 -1.87 -2.35
C THR A 11 -14.42 -0.55 -2.89
N GLY A 12 -15.27 -0.64 -3.90
CA GLY A 12 -15.91 0.53 -4.51
C GLY A 12 -15.05 1.29 -5.51
N LEU A 13 -13.81 0.85 -5.72
CA LEU A 13 -12.91 1.45 -6.71
C LEU A 13 -12.95 0.68 -8.02
N THR A 14 -12.68 1.35 -9.14
CA THR A 14 -12.50 0.69 -10.43
C THR A 14 -11.19 -0.08 -10.43
N ARG A 15 -11.04 -1.01 -11.39
CA ARG A 15 -9.78 -1.74 -11.57
C ARG A 15 -8.60 -0.80 -11.75
N GLU A 16 -8.78 0.25 -12.56
CA GLU A 16 -7.76 1.25 -12.81
C GLU A 16 -7.37 1.99 -11.51
N GLU A 17 -8.35 2.45 -10.75
CA GLU A 17 -8.12 3.16 -9.48
C GLU A 17 -7.36 2.29 -8.48
N MET A 18 -7.62 0.98 -8.45
CA MET A 18 -6.91 0.05 -7.58
C MET A 18 -5.47 -0.20 -8.03
N THR A 19 -5.24 -0.27 -9.34
CA THR A 19 -3.99 -0.81 -9.88
C THR A 19 -2.99 0.25 -10.33
N GLU A 20 -3.42 1.45 -10.72
CA GLU A 20 -2.55 2.46 -11.30
C GLU A 20 -1.35 2.80 -10.40
N TRP A 21 -1.60 3.16 -9.15
CA TRP A 21 -0.52 3.50 -8.23
C TRP A 21 0.38 2.30 -7.95
N ARG A 22 -0.19 1.10 -7.91
CA ARG A 22 0.56 -0.14 -7.66
C ARG A 22 1.51 -0.45 -8.81
N GLU A 23 1.08 -0.19 -10.05
CA GLU A 23 1.94 -0.36 -11.23
C GLU A 23 3.11 0.63 -11.24
N TRP A 24 2.89 1.87 -10.80
CA TRP A 24 3.98 2.83 -10.63
C TRP A 24 5.04 2.32 -9.65
N VAL A 25 4.62 1.77 -8.52
CA VAL A 25 5.56 1.17 -7.56
C VAL A 25 6.33 0.03 -8.21
N LYS A 26 5.66 -0.85 -8.93
CA LYS A 26 6.31 -1.99 -9.62
C LYS A 26 7.35 -1.55 -10.64
N ILE A 27 7.07 -0.49 -11.40
CA ILE A 27 8.00 0.06 -12.39
C ILE A 27 9.33 0.44 -11.70
N HIS A 28 9.27 1.15 -10.61
CA HIS A 28 10.46 1.59 -9.88
C HIS A 28 11.12 0.46 -9.10
N ALA A 29 10.35 -0.50 -8.62
CA ALA A 29 10.87 -1.65 -7.88
C ALA A 29 11.80 -2.54 -8.72
N LYS A 30 11.69 -2.48 -10.05
CA LYS A 30 12.55 -3.25 -10.96
C LYS A 30 14.04 -2.89 -10.85
N PHE A 31 14.35 -1.72 -10.30
CA PHE A 31 15.73 -1.28 -10.12
C PHE A 31 16.37 -1.82 -8.83
N TYR A 32 15.63 -2.57 -8.03
CA TYR A 32 16.08 -3.08 -6.74
C TYR A 32 15.80 -4.58 -6.60
N PRO A 33 16.56 -5.30 -5.74
CA PRO A 33 16.24 -6.69 -5.41
C PRO A 33 15.07 -6.74 -4.42
N MET A 34 13.86 -6.51 -4.92
CA MET A 34 12.66 -6.32 -4.12
C MET A 34 11.49 -7.10 -4.74
N ARG A 35 10.71 -7.75 -3.88
CA ARG A 35 9.48 -8.43 -4.26
C ARG A 35 8.30 -7.57 -3.85
N ILE A 36 7.42 -7.29 -4.80
CA ILE A 36 6.20 -6.52 -4.55
C ILE A 36 5.01 -7.47 -4.42
N ILE A 37 4.28 -7.38 -3.32
CA ILE A 37 3.03 -8.11 -3.09
C ILE A 37 1.88 -7.12 -3.28
N SER A 38 1.12 -7.32 -4.32
CA SER A 38 -0.03 -6.48 -4.67
C SER A 38 -1.28 -7.34 -4.79
N MET A 39 -2.27 -7.10 -3.93
CA MET A 39 -3.48 -7.92 -3.87
C MET A 39 -4.21 -8.05 -5.22
N PRO A 40 -4.37 -6.97 -6.01
CA PRO A 40 -5.04 -7.10 -7.31
C PRO A 40 -4.39 -8.10 -8.28
N ASP A 41 -3.13 -8.46 -8.10
CA ASP A 41 -2.47 -9.47 -8.95
C ASP A 41 -3.04 -10.86 -8.74
N TYR A 42 -3.63 -11.09 -7.58
CA TYR A 42 -4.21 -12.39 -7.18
C TYR A 42 -5.72 -12.40 -7.29
N PHE A 43 -6.31 -11.26 -7.62
CA PHE A 43 -7.75 -11.10 -7.77
C PHE A 43 -8.07 -11.05 -9.26
N ILE A 44 -8.67 -12.14 -9.77
CA ILE A 44 -9.04 -12.24 -11.18
C ILE A 44 -10.56 -12.07 -11.28
N ASP A 45 -11.02 -11.12 -12.09
CA ASP A 45 -12.44 -10.88 -12.30
C ASP A 45 -13.15 -12.17 -12.74
N GLY A 46 -14.22 -12.53 -12.04
CA GLY A 46 -14.99 -13.74 -12.31
C GLY A 46 -14.38 -15.03 -11.74
N ALA A 47 -13.30 -14.97 -11.00
CA ALA A 47 -12.72 -16.14 -10.34
C ALA A 47 -13.53 -16.47 -9.08
N GLU A 48 -14.35 -17.51 -9.17
CA GLU A 48 -15.22 -17.93 -8.05
C GLU A 48 -14.46 -18.59 -6.90
N TRP A 49 -13.25 -19.06 -7.15
CA TRP A 49 -12.44 -19.72 -6.13
C TRP A 49 -11.91 -18.76 -5.05
N TYR A 50 -11.89 -17.45 -5.35
CA TYR A 50 -11.40 -16.46 -4.43
C TYR A 50 -12.53 -15.88 -3.59
N ASN A 51 -12.49 -16.15 -2.28
CA ASN A 51 -13.45 -15.63 -1.32
C ASN A 51 -12.89 -14.37 -0.65
N GLU A 52 -13.41 -13.21 -1.02
CA GLU A 52 -12.95 -11.92 -0.48
C GLU A 52 -13.09 -11.84 1.04
N ASP A 53 -14.14 -12.41 1.60
CA ASP A 53 -14.43 -12.26 3.01
C ASP A 53 -13.45 -13.02 3.90
N LYS A 54 -13.02 -14.20 3.48
CA LYS A 54 -12.17 -15.06 4.30
C LYS A 54 -10.80 -15.31 3.69
N GLU A 55 -10.77 -15.73 2.44
CA GLU A 55 -9.49 -16.06 1.79
C GLU A 55 -8.64 -14.82 1.55
N GLY A 56 -9.26 -13.71 1.15
CA GLY A 56 -8.58 -12.44 0.99
C GLY A 56 -8.00 -11.94 2.31
N PHE A 57 -8.78 -12.02 3.38
CA PHE A 57 -8.32 -11.64 4.71
C PHE A 57 -7.11 -12.47 5.16
N VAL A 58 -7.17 -13.78 5.01
CA VAL A 58 -6.06 -14.67 5.40
C VAL A 58 -4.83 -14.41 4.54
N PHE A 59 -5.01 -14.24 3.24
CA PHE A 59 -3.93 -13.95 2.32
C PHE A 59 -3.23 -12.63 2.68
N ASP A 60 -4.00 -11.56 2.82
CA ASP A 60 -3.46 -10.24 3.12
C ASP A 60 -2.75 -10.20 4.47
N THR A 61 -3.38 -10.72 5.51
CA THR A 61 -2.78 -10.69 6.84
C THR A 61 -1.50 -11.51 6.91
N ASN A 62 -1.44 -12.64 6.22
CA ASN A 62 -0.21 -13.43 6.15
C ASN A 62 0.90 -12.68 5.43
N TRP A 63 0.59 -12.02 4.32
CA TRP A 63 1.61 -11.27 3.59
C TRP A 63 2.06 -10.01 4.32
N VAL A 64 1.17 -9.32 5.03
CA VAL A 64 1.56 -8.21 5.88
C VAL A 64 2.60 -8.67 6.91
N LYS A 65 2.34 -9.78 7.58
CA LYS A 65 3.26 -10.33 8.58
C LYS A 65 4.61 -10.74 8.01
N LYS A 66 4.62 -11.28 6.79
CA LYS A 66 5.84 -11.76 6.13
C LYS A 66 6.63 -10.68 5.43
N SER A 67 6.02 -9.54 5.15
CA SER A 67 6.67 -8.45 4.43
C SER A 67 7.63 -7.68 5.33
N ASP A 68 8.62 -7.06 4.72
CA ASP A 68 9.61 -6.26 5.42
C ASP A 68 9.19 -4.80 5.53
N VAL A 69 8.46 -4.31 4.54
CA VAL A 69 8.01 -2.90 4.44
C VAL A 69 6.59 -2.87 3.91
N ILE A 70 5.80 -1.92 4.39
CA ILE A 70 4.45 -1.66 3.87
C ILE A 70 4.44 -0.31 3.18
N ILE A 71 3.91 -0.27 1.97
CA ILE A 71 3.57 0.99 1.28
C ILE A 71 2.06 1.08 1.25
N ALA A 72 1.51 2.08 1.92
CA ALA A 72 0.07 2.30 2.03
C ALA A 72 -0.34 3.56 1.27
N CYS A 73 -1.14 3.38 0.21
CA CYS A 73 -1.73 4.50 -0.52
C CYS A 73 -3.11 4.82 0.06
N LEU A 74 -3.24 6.00 0.63
CA LEU A 74 -4.48 6.44 1.27
C LEU A 74 -5.43 7.09 0.26
N ASN A 75 -5.70 6.36 -0.83
CA ASN A 75 -6.60 6.79 -1.91
C ASN A 75 -8.08 6.64 -1.55
N SER A 76 -8.37 5.85 -0.52
CA SER A 76 -9.72 5.66 0.01
C SER A 76 -9.66 5.81 1.53
N PRO A 77 -9.83 7.05 2.06
CA PRO A 77 -9.62 7.34 3.49
C PRO A 77 -10.50 6.52 4.45
N GLN A 78 -11.62 6.00 3.95
CA GLN A 78 -12.56 5.20 4.73
C GLN A 78 -12.33 3.69 4.60
N SER A 79 -11.25 3.27 3.95
CA SER A 79 -10.95 1.85 3.77
C SER A 79 -10.63 1.17 5.10
N VAL A 80 -11.53 0.30 5.53
CA VAL A 80 -11.35 -0.49 6.76
C VAL A 80 -10.21 -1.50 6.57
N GLY A 81 -10.12 -2.12 5.40
CA GLY A 81 -9.07 -3.10 5.10
C GLY A 81 -7.68 -2.49 5.21
N THR A 82 -7.48 -1.32 4.61
CA THR A 82 -6.19 -0.61 4.69
C THR A 82 -5.84 -0.28 6.15
N ALA A 83 -6.80 0.24 6.91
CA ALA A 83 -6.57 0.59 8.31
C ALA A 83 -6.14 -0.63 9.14
N GLN A 84 -6.77 -1.77 8.92
CA GLN A 84 -6.44 -3.00 9.64
C GLN A 84 -5.09 -3.57 9.23
N GLU A 85 -4.78 -3.56 7.95
CA GLU A 85 -3.47 -4.02 7.44
C GLU A 85 -2.33 -3.17 8.00
N VAL A 86 -2.51 -1.85 8.03
CA VAL A 86 -1.52 -0.91 8.54
C VAL A 86 -1.34 -1.12 10.05
N MET A 87 -2.42 -1.29 10.81
CA MET A 87 -2.33 -1.56 12.24
C MET A 87 -1.60 -2.87 12.53
N LEU A 88 -1.88 -3.91 11.76
CA LEU A 88 -1.19 -5.20 11.89
C LEU A 88 0.32 -5.03 11.63
N ALA A 89 0.68 -4.30 10.59
CA ALA A 89 2.08 -4.02 10.27
C ALA A 89 2.76 -3.24 11.40
N TYR A 90 2.07 -2.26 11.96
CA TYR A 90 2.57 -1.47 13.08
C TYR A 90 2.85 -2.36 14.30
N GLU A 91 1.93 -3.25 14.64
CA GLU A 91 2.09 -4.19 15.77
C GLU A 91 3.29 -5.12 15.56
N TYR A 92 3.60 -5.46 14.32
CA TYR A 92 4.73 -6.31 13.97
C TYR A 92 6.03 -5.52 13.76
N GLY A 93 6.02 -4.22 14.05
CA GLY A 93 7.22 -3.38 13.95
C GLY A 93 7.70 -3.12 12.53
N LYS A 94 6.81 -3.22 11.54
CA LYS A 94 7.18 -2.98 10.15
C LYS A 94 7.22 -1.48 9.84
N PRO A 95 8.19 -1.00 9.04
CA PRO A 95 8.13 0.35 8.50
C PRO A 95 6.91 0.53 7.61
N ILE A 96 6.23 1.66 7.74
CA ILE A 96 5.01 1.97 7.00
C ILE A 96 5.21 3.30 6.28
N ILE A 97 5.24 3.23 4.96
CA ILE A 97 5.37 4.39 4.08
C ILE A 97 3.98 4.73 3.57
N MET A 98 3.48 5.91 3.88
CA MET A 98 2.15 6.33 3.44
C MET A 98 2.24 7.31 2.28
N ILE A 99 1.26 7.25 1.38
CA ILE A 99 1.10 8.17 0.25
C ILE A 99 -0.30 8.75 0.35
N ALA A 100 -0.41 10.07 0.32
CA ALA A 100 -1.70 10.75 0.46
C ALA A 100 -1.70 12.11 -0.20
N SER A 101 -2.88 12.68 -0.46
CA SER A 101 -3.01 14.11 -0.73
C SER A 101 -2.96 14.87 0.59
N LYS A 102 -2.47 16.11 0.56
CA LYS A 102 -2.41 16.94 1.76
C LYS A 102 -3.79 17.22 2.34
N ASP A 103 -4.77 17.45 1.47
CA ASP A 103 -6.14 17.71 1.91
C ASP A 103 -6.73 16.51 2.65
N LYS A 104 -6.62 15.31 2.07
CA LYS A 104 -7.13 14.10 2.73
C LYS A 104 -6.40 13.82 4.03
N TRP A 105 -5.10 14.02 4.04
CA TRP A 105 -4.28 13.83 5.24
C TRP A 105 -4.76 14.70 6.39
N GLU A 106 -5.03 15.97 6.12
CA GLU A 106 -5.48 16.92 7.15
C GLU A 106 -6.92 16.74 7.56
N ASN A 107 -7.82 16.45 6.61
CA ASN A 107 -9.26 16.54 6.82
C ASN A 107 -10.00 15.21 6.87
N GLU A 108 -9.44 14.13 6.32
CA GLU A 108 -10.17 12.87 6.15
C GLU A 108 -9.51 11.67 6.80
N ILE A 109 -8.17 11.68 6.98
CA ILE A 109 -7.46 10.55 7.56
C ILE A 109 -7.61 10.56 9.07
N ASN A 110 -8.01 9.40 9.62
CA ASN A 110 -8.14 9.23 11.06
C ASN A 110 -6.78 9.43 11.74
N PRO A 111 -6.72 10.19 12.85
CA PRO A 111 -5.46 10.41 13.58
C PRO A 111 -4.73 9.14 14.00
N TRP A 112 -5.45 8.07 14.30
CA TRP A 112 -4.83 6.79 14.65
C TRP A 112 -3.99 6.25 13.50
N LEU A 113 -4.54 6.34 12.29
CA LEU A 113 -3.81 5.90 11.11
C LEU A 113 -2.55 6.73 10.88
N LYS A 114 -2.64 8.04 11.09
CA LYS A 114 -1.49 8.94 10.97
C LYS A 114 -0.35 8.56 11.91
N HIS A 115 -0.65 8.13 13.12
CA HIS A 115 0.36 7.75 14.12
C HIS A 115 1.15 6.50 13.74
N GLU A 116 0.63 5.69 12.85
CA GLU A 116 1.27 4.45 12.42
C GLU A 116 2.30 4.66 11.32
N ALA A 117 2.34 5.86 10.71
CA ALA A 117 3.24 6.17 9.62
C ALA A 117 4.69 6.28 10.07
N THR A 118 5.59 5.62 9.37
CA THR A 118 7.03 5.87 9.49
C THR A 118 7.39 7.14 8.75
N THR A 119 6.82 7.32 7.56
CA THR A 119 6.93 8.53 6.75
C THR A 119 5.72 8.69 5.87
N VAL A 120 5.49 9.88 5.35
CA VAL A 120 4.41 10.15 4.40
C VAL A 120 4.94 10.96 3.22
N PHE A 121 4.50 10.57 2.03
CA PHE A 121 4.77 11.29 0.78
C PHE A 121 3.46 11.88 0.28
N PHE A 122 3.48 13.17 -0.06
CA PHE A 122 2.28 13.88 -0.53
C PHE A 122 2.32 14.09 -2.03
N PHE A 123 1.19 13.85 -2.70
CA PHE A 123 1.09 14.04 -4.16
C PHE A 123 1.47 15.46 -4.59
N GLU A 124 1.07 16.47 -3.81
CA GLU A 124 1.28 17.87 -4.14
C GLU A 124 2.76 18.32 -4.06
N ASP A 125 3.62 17.53 -3.43
CA ASP A 125 5.06 17.84 -3.34
C ASP A 125 5.82 17.44 -4.62
N TYR A 126 5.13 16.86 -5.60
CA TYR A 126 5.74 16.36 -6.83
C TYR A 126 5.04 16.89 -8.07
N ASP A 127 5.82 17.12 -9.14
CA ASP A 127 5.28 17.57 -10.43
C ASP A 127 4.61 16.45 -11.21
N ASN A 128 4.99 15.20 -10.93
CA ASN A 128 4.45 14.03 -11.63
C ASN A 128 4.54 12.78 -10.76
N GLU A 129 3.80 11.74 -11.16
CA GLU A 129 3.75 10.49 -10.43
C GLU A 129 5.05 9.70 -10.50
N ASP A 130 5.77 9.79 -11.62
CA ASP A 130 7.04 9.09 -11.79
C ASP A 130 8.04 9.49 -10.69
N ASP A 131 8.17 10.78 -10.45
CA ASP A 131 9.08 11.29 -9.42
C ASP A 131 8.62 10.90 -8.01
N LEU A 132 7.31 10.97 -7.74
CA LEU A 132 6.76 10.58 -6.45
C LEU A 132 7.06 9.10 -6.16
N TYR A 133 6.70 8.21 -7.07
CA TYR A 133 6.86 6.77 -6.82
C TYR A 133 8.33 6.34 -6.87
N GLY A 134 9.16 7.06 -7.61
CA GLY A 134 10.61 6.87 -7.56
C GLY A 134 11.14 7.10 -6.17
N ASP A 135 10.77 8.20 -5.53
CA ASP A 135 11.20 8.52 -4.16
C ASP A 135 10.62 7.55 -3.13
N VAL A 136 9.36 7.14 -3.29
CA VAL A 136 8.73 6.16 -2.40
C VAL A 136 9.52 4.84 -2.41
N VAL A 137 9.85 4.34 -3.59
CA VAL A 137 10.57 3.07 -3.74
C VAL A 137 12.01 3.19 -3.26
N ASP A 138 12.68 4.31 -3.56
CA ASP A 138 14.03 4.57 -3.05
C ASP A 138 14.05 4.55 -1.51
N TYR A 139 13.05 5.13 -0.88
CA TYR A 139 12.92 5.12 0.57
C TYR A 139 12.71 3.69 1.10
N ALA A 140 11.81 2.94 0.47
CA ALA A 140 11.57 1.54 0.85
C ALA A 140 12.84 0.68 0.73
N ALA A 141 13.63 0.93 -0.30
CA ALA A 141 14.87 0.18 -0.55
C ALA A 141 15.92 0.35 0.57
N MET A 142 15.81 1.42 1.35
CA MET A 142 16.72 1.66 2.49
C MET A 142 16.60 0.60 3.58
N TYR A 143 15.52 -0.15 3.60
CA TYR A 143 15.28 -1.23 4.57
C TYR A 143 15.78 -2.60 4.10
N GLY A 144 16.30 -2.64 2.90
CA GLY A 144 16.85 -3.88 2.31
C GLY A 144 18.31 -4.15 2.64
#